data_44c8857321b9c772c4196e5b885d7d88
#
_entry.id   44c8857321b9c772c4196e5b885d7d88
#
_cell.length_a   1.000
_cell.length_b   1.000
_cell.length_c   1.000
_cell.angle_alpha   90.00
_cell.angle_beta   90.00
_cell.angle_gamma   90.00
#
_symmetry.space_group_name_H-M   'P 1'
#
loop_
_entity.id
_entity.type
_entity.pdbx_description
1 polymer ?
#
loop_
_entity_poly.entity_id
_entity_poly.type
_entity_poly.pdbx_seq_one_letter_code
_entity_poly.pdbx_strand_id
1 'polypeptide(L)' 'MKIGELAKRTGLSASKIRFYEDIGLLKMVERKANGYRSYPKEAEVILNLIVSGQQAGFSLDELKALLPADLSGW' A
#
# COMPACT_ATOMS: atom_id res chain seq x y z
N MET A 1 -10.83 -0.18 4.97
CA MET A 1 -10.42 0.35 6.29
C MET A 1 -9.84 1.75 6.13
N LYS A 2 -9.83 2.50 7.21
CA LYS A 2 -9.22 3.83 7.21
C LYS A 2 -7.70 3.72 7.35
N ILE A 3 -6.99 4.77 6.95
CA ILE A 3 -5.53 4.79 6.99
C ILE A 3 -4.97 4.55 8.40
N GLY A 4 -5.64 5.05 9.44
CA GLY A 4 -5.20 4.84 10.81
C GLY A 4 -5.20 3.38 11.23
N GLU A 5 -6.22 2.62 10.81
CA GLU A 5 -6.28 1.19 11.07
C GLU A 5 -5.21 0.45 10.28
N LEU A 6 -5.03 0.83 9.01
CA LEU A 6 -4.01 0.23 8.16
C LEU A 6 -2.61 0.47 8.73
N ALA A 7 -2.36 1.67 9.22
CA ALA A 7 -1.09 2.01 9.88
C ALA A 7 -0.84 1.13 11.09
N LYS A 8 -1.86 0.91 11.92
CA LYS A 8 -1.75 0.03 13.09
C LYS A 8 -1.41 -1.40 12.70
N ARG A 9 -2.09 -1.91 11.67
CA ARG A 9 -1.91 -3.31 11.24
C ARG A 9 -0.56 -3.57 10.61
N THR A 10 0.00 -2.57 9.92
CA THR A 10 1.27 -2.73 9.21
C THR A 10 2.48 -2.25 10.01
N GLY A 11 2.26 -1.48 11.06
CA GLY A 11 3.34 -0.86 11.81
C GLY A 11 3.96 0.34 11.10
N LEU A 12 3.35 0.79 10.01
CA LEU A 12 3.82 1.95 9.26
C LEU A 12 3.08 3.22 9.69
N SER A 13 3.72 4.37 9.46
CA SER A 13 3.04 5.64 9.68
C SER A 13 2.06 5.94 8.55
N ALA A 14 1.06 6.77 8.81
CA ALA A 14 0.13 7.21 7.77
C ALA A 14 0.86 7.91 6.62
N SER A 15 1.88 8.71 6.95
CA SER A 15 2.70 9.38 5.94
C SER A 15 3.42 8.40 5.02
N LYS A 16 3.93 7.31 5.58
CA LYS A 16 4.62 6.28 4.81
C LYS A 16 3.65 5.57 3.86
N ILE A 17 2.45 5.27 4.34
CA ILE A 17 1.41 4.63 3.52
C ILE A 17 1.04 5.55 2.35
N ARG A 18 0.85 6.84 2.61
CA ARG A 18 0.56 7.81 1.55
C ARG A 18 1.70 7.93 0.55
N PHE A 19 2.93 7.86 1.03
CA PHE A 19 4.10 7.87 0.15
C PHE A 19 4.06 6.70 -0.82
N TYR A 20 3.79 5.50 -0.34
CA TYR A 20 3.69 4.33 -1.22
C TYR A 20 2.53 4.45 -2.20
N GLU A 21 1.41 5.04 -1.78
CA GLU A 21 0.29 5.31 -2.67
C GLU A 21 0.69 6.30 -3.77
N ASP A 22 1.38 7.36 -3.40
CA ASP A 22 1.77 8.43 -4.32
C ASP A 22 2.74 7.95 -5.39
N ILE A 23 3.66 7.06 -5.05
CA ILE A 23 4.64 6.53 -6.02
C ILE A 23 4.07 5.37 -6.83
N GLY A 24 2.82 4.99 -6.60
CA GLY A 24 2.15 3.99 -7.41
C GLY A 24 2.30 2.55 -6.95
N LEU A 25 2.84 2.32 -5.74
CA LEU A 25 2.93 0.97 -5.18
C LEU A 25 1.60 0.50 -4.61
N LEU A 26 0.75 1.41 -4.18
CA LEU A 26 -0.55 1.10 -3.60
C LEU A 26 -1.62 1.81 -4.43
N LYS A 27 -2.25 1.07 -5.34
CA LYS A 27 -3.19 1.64 -6.32
C LYS A 27 -4.66 1.33 -6.03
N MET A 28 -4.95 0.48 -5.08
CA MET A 28 -6.30 -0.02 -4.81
C MET A 28 -7.07 0.81 -3.79
N VAL A 29 -6.76 2.08 -3.71
CA VAL A 29 -7.40 2.98 -2.75
C VAL A 29 -8.67 3.55 -3.34
N GLU A 30 -9.79 3.40 -2.65
CA GLU A 30 -11.04 4.04 -3.02
C GLU A 30 -11.16 5.39 -2.32
N ARG A 31 -11.63 6.39 -3.06
CA ARG A 31 -12.00 7.68 -2.49
C ARG A 31 -13.50 7.77 -2.43
N LYS A 32 -14.02 7.96 -1.22
CA LYS A 32 -15.44 8.15 -1.02
C LYS A 32 -15.85 9.56 -1.48
N ALA A 33 -17.16 9.76 -1.68
CA ALA A 33 -17.70 11.03 -2.17
C ALA A 33 -17.32 12.23 -1.27
N ASN A 34 -17.08 11.99 0.02
CA ASN A 34 -16.67 13.02 0.98
C ASN A 34 -15.15 13.20 1.06
N GLY A 35 -14.39 12.60 0.15
CA GLY A 35 -12.94 12.75 0.11
C GLY A 35 -12.16 11.78 0.99
N TYR A 36 -12.82 10.93 1.77
CA TYR A 36 -12.12 9.96 2.59
C TYR A 36 -11.54 8.84 1.74
N ARG A 37 -10.33 8.42 2.10
CA ARG A 37 -9.68 7.27 1.49
C ARG A 37 -10.09 6.00 2.21
N SER A 38 -10.43 4.98 1.45
CA SER A 38 -10.77 3.67 1.99
C SER A 38 -9.81 2.64 1.42
N TYR A 39 -9.19 1.86 2.30
CA TYR A 39 -8.20 0.86 1.92
C TYR A 39 -8.80 -0.54 2.10
N PRO A 40 -8.70 -1.41 1.09
CA PRO A 40 -9.16 -2.79 1.23
C PRO A 40 -8.18 -3.62 2.04
N LYS A 41 -8.59 -4.83 2.41
CA LYS A 41 -7.70 -5.76 3.15
C LYS A 41 -6.42 -6.06 2.39
N GLU A 42 -6.50 -6.11 1.09
CA GLU A 42 -5.36 -6.40 0.21
C GLU A 42 -4.26 -5.35 0.34
N ALA A 43 -4.60 -4.14 0.75
CA ALA A 43 -3.61 -3.09 1.00
C ALA A 43 -2.63 -3.50 2.09
N GLU A 44 -3.12 -4.17 3.14
CA GLU A 44 -2.25 -4.67 4.21
C GLU A 44 -1.25 -5.68 3.66
N VAL A 45 -1.70 -6.59 2.81
CA VAL A 45 -0.84 -7.60 2.19
C VAL A 45 0.24 -6.94 1.34
N ILE A 46 -0.16 -5.98 0.51
CA ILE A 46 0.79 -5.27 -0.36
C ILE A 46 1.83 -4.51 0.47
N LEU A 47 1.40 -3.80 1.50
CA LEU A 47 2.32 -3.05 2.36
C LEU A 47 3.30 -3.98 3.09
N ASN A 48 2.82 -5.12 3.57
CA ASN A 48 3.69 -6.11 4.20
C ASN A 48 4.71 -6.67 3.21
N LEU A 49 4.31 -6.90 1.95
CA LEU A 49 5.22 -7.34 0.90
C LEU A 49 6.27 -6.28 0.60
N ILE A 50 5.88 -5.00 0.58
CA ILE A 50 6.82 -3.90 0.35
C ILE A 50 7.87 -3.86 1.46
N VAL A 51 7.42 -3.91 2.71
CA VAL A 51 8.33 -3.88 3.86
C VAL A 51 9.29 -5.07 3.83
N SER A 52 8.76 -6.27 3.61
CA SER A 52 9.57 -7.49 3.54
C SER A 52 10.58 -7.43 2.40
N GLY A 53 10.14 -6.92 1.24
CA GLY A 53 11.02 -6.79 0.07
C GLY A 53 12.18 -5.82 0.34
N GLN A 54 11.89 -4.69 0.98
CA GLN A 54 12.93 -3.73 1.33
C GLN A 54 13.94 -4.33 2.33
N GLN A 55 13.45 -5.09 3.29
CA GLN A 55 14.31 -5.78 4.25
C GLN A 55 15.19 -6.82 3.57
N ALA A 56 14.71 -7.41 2.49
CA ALA A 56 15.47 -8.38 1.70
C ALA A 56 16.45 -7.70 0.72
N GLY A 57 16.46 -6.38 0.65
CA GLY A 57 17.39 -5.64 -0.19
C GLY A 57 16.84 -5.13 -1.51
N PHE A 58 15.55 -5.30 -1.76
CA PHE A 58 14.93 -4.77 -2.98
C PHE A 58 14.70 -3.27 -2.87
N SER A 59 14.93 -2.55 -3.97
CA SER A 59 14.58 -1.13 -4.05
C SER A 59 13.09 -0.97 -4.30
N LEU A 60 12.56 0.23 -4.07
CA LEU A 60 11.16 0.52 -4.35
C LEU A 60 10.83 0.36 -5.84
N ASP A 61 11.76 0.73 -6.72
CA ASP A 61 11.56 0.56 -8.17
C ASP A 61 11.47 -0.92 -8.54
N GLU A 62 12.29 -1.77 -7.93
CA GLU A 62 12.24 -3.20 -8.14
C GLU A 62 10.93 -3.79 -7.66
N LEU A 63 10.48 -3.38 -6.48
CA LEU A 63 9.21 -3.83 -5.92
C LEU A 63 8.03 -3.38 -6.77
N LYS A 64 8.09 -2.16 -7.30
CA LYS A 64 7.05 -1.64 -8.19
C LYS A 64 6.91 -2.47 -9.45
N ALA A 65 8.02 -2.98 -9.97
CA ALA A 65 8.01 -3.85 -11.15
C ALA A 65 7.50 -5.27 -10.84
N LEU A 66 7.73 -5.74 -9.63
CA LEU A 66 7.35 -7.10 -9.20
C LEU A 66 5.91 -7.21 -8.71
N LEU A 67 5.40 -6.14 -8.09
CA LEU A 67 4.04 -6.15 -7.54
C LEU A 67 3.01 -5.87 -8.63
N PRO A 68 1.83 -6.51 -8.55
CA PRO A 68 0.77 -6.19 -9.50
C PRO A 68 0.29 -4.76 -9.30
N ALA A 69 0.00 -4.07 -10.39
CA ALA A 69 -0.51 -2.71 -10.34
C ALA A 69 -1.92 -2.67 -9.76
N ASP A 70 -2.66 -3.77 -9.91
CA ASP A 70 -4.06 -3.86 -9.52
C ASP A 70 -4.38 -5.31 -9.18
N LEU A 71 -4.78 -5.55 -7.93
CA LEU A 71 -5.16 -6.89 -7.49
C LEU A 71 -6.46 -7.39 -8.11
N SER A 72 -7.28 -6.50 -8.64
CA SER A 72 -8.53 -6.89 -9.30
C SER A 72 -8.28 -7.68 -10.58
N GLY A 73 -7.08 -7.65 -11.11
CA GLY A 73 -6.69 -8.41 -12.29
C GLY A 73 -6.27 -9.85 -12.01
N TRP A 74 -6.35 -10.26 -10.77
CA TRP A 74 -5.96 -11.63 -10.39
C TRP A 74 -7.09 -12.62 -10.60
#